data_3a3b22607d71364f88a73baf336b1e6e
#
_entry.id   3a3b22607d71364f88a73baf336b1e6e
#
_cell.length_a   1.000
_cell.length_b   1.000
_cell.length_c   1.000
_cell.angle_alpha   90.00
_cell.angle_beta   90.00
_cell.angle_gamma   90.00
#
_symmetry.space_group_name_H-M   'P 1'
#
loop_
_entity.id
_entity.type
_entity.pdbx_description
1 polymer ?
#
loop_
_entity_poly.entity_id
_entity_poly.type
_entity_poly.pdbx_seq_one_letter_code
_entity_poly.pdbx_strand_id
1 'polypeptide(L)'
;GVEMFIKGDEVVFSEVSPRPHDTGMVTMISQDLSEFALHVRAILGLPIPNIAFHGPSASKAVVVRGNSENVSFKNIDKVLSIPDSQIRIFGKPEVHDHRRMAVLLARGKDIDEAKEKVNQMYDALKIEI
;
A
#
# COMPACT_ATOMS: atom_id res chain seq x y z
N GLY A 1 -14.63 3.34 1.09
CA GLY A 1 -13.63 4.13 1.80
C GLY A 1 -14.07 5.57 1.99
N VAL A 2 -13.83 6.11 3.16
CA VAL A 2 -14.05 7.54 3.44
C VAL A 2 -12.70 8.13 3.88
N GLU A 3 -12.24 9.14 3.18
CA GLU A 3 -11.00 9.85 3.49
C GLU A 3 -11.29 11.19 4.16
N MET A 4 -10.58 11.49 5.22
CA MET A 4 -10.72 12.72 5.99
C MET A 4 -9.35 13.26 6.38
N PHE A 5 -9.21 14.58 6.42
CA PHE A 5 -8.08 15.26 7.05
C PHE A 5 -8.45 15.60 8.49
N ILE A 6 -7.51 15.40 9.40
CA ILE A 6 -7.67 15.71 10.83
C ILE A 6 -6.61 16.74 11.23
N LYS A 7 -7.07 17.87 11.80
CA LYS A 7 -6.22 18.93 12.31
C LYS A 7 -6.68 19.31 13.72
N GLY A 8 -6.02 18.78 14.74
CA GLY A 8 -6.50 18.89 16.13
C GLY A 8 -7.87 18.21 16.26
N ASP A 9 -8.88 18.94 16.67
CA ASP A 9 -10.27 18.46 16.81
C ASP A 9 -11.12 18.71 15.55
N GLU A 10 -10.56 19.35 14.52
CA GLU A 10 -11.25 19.61 13.26
C GLU A 10 -11.11 18.42 12.32
N VAL A 11 -12.24 17.97 11.77
CA VAL A 11 -12.32 16.91 10.76
C VAL A 11 -12.83 17.50 9.45
N VAL A 12 -12.01 17.41 8.41
CA VAL A 12 -12.33 17.90 7.08
C VAL A 12 -12.52 16.73 6.12
N PHE A 13 -13.68 16.63 5.50
CA PHE A 13 -13.96 15.62 4.48
C PHE A 13 -13.07 15.83 3.25
N SER A 14 -12.48 14.74 2.74
CA SER A 14 -11.69 14.71 1.51
C SER A 14 -12.46 14.04 0.37
N GLU A 15 -12.66 12.72 0.47
CA GLU A 15 -13.40 11.98 -0.55
C GLU A 15 -14.12 10.76 0.01
N VAL A 16 -15.09 10.26 -0.76
CA VAL A 16 -15.71 8.95 -0.55
C VAL A 16 -15.49 8.07 -1.78
N SER A 17 -15.11 6.82 -1.54
CA SER A 17 -14.92 5.81 -2.57
C SER A 17 -15.82 4.61 -2.31
N PRO A 18 -16.66 4.16 -3.26
CA PRO A 18 -17.53 3.00 -3.09
C PRO A 18 -16.76 1.66 -3.21
N ARG A 19 -15.48 1.67 -2.95
CA ARG A 19 -14.53 0.54 -3.05
C ARG A 19 -13.41 0.71 -2.02
N PRO A 20 -12.57 -0.32 -1.80
CA PRO A 20 -11.30 -0.14 -1.09
C PRO A 20 -10.47 1.02 -1.68
N HIS A 21 -9.87 1.82 -0.81
CA HIS A 21 -9.09 3.00 -1.18
C HIS A 21 -7.60 2.73 -0.98
N ASP A 22 -6.74 3.40 -1.76
CA ASP A 22 -5.29 3.18 -1.68
C ASP A 22 -4.66 3.59 -0.34
N THR A 23 -5.30 4.46 0.43
CA THR A 23 -4.89 4.77 1.81
C THR A 23 -5.01 3.57 2.74
N GLY A 24 -5.91 2.63 2.44
CA GLY A 24 -6.09 1.38 3.18
C GLY A 24 -5.13 0.26 2.79
N MET A 25 -4.28 0.43 1.76
CA MET A 25 -3.34 -0.62 1.34
C MET A 25 -2.37 -1.05 2.44
N VAL A 26 -2.06 -0.18 3.39
CA VAL A 26 -1.23 -0.51 4.56
C VAL A 26 -1.84 -1.67 5.38
N THR A 27 -3.14 -1.87 5.31
CA THR A 27 -3.83 -2.98 6.00
C THR A 27 -3.40 -4.37 5.52
N MET A 28 -2.79 -4.47 4.33
CA MET A 28 -2.23 -5.73 3.83
C MET A 28 -1.05 -6.25 4.66
N ILE A 29 -0.42 -5.40 5.48
CA ILE A 29 0.70 -5.79 6.32
C ILE A 29 0.46 -5.47 7.81
N SER A 30 -0.39 -4.49 8.11
CA SER A 30 -0.63 -4.04 9.48
C SER A 30 -1.62 -4.90 10.28
N GLN A 31 -2.40 -5.74 9.60
CA GLN A 31 -3.44 -6.57 10.23
C GLN A 31 -3.69 -7.86 9.44
N ASP A 32 -4.39 -8.81 10.08
CA ASP A 32 -4.70 -10.13 9.49
C ASP A 32 -5.77 -10.05 8.40
N LEU A 33 -6.76 -9.18 8.54
CA LEU A 33 -7.79 -8.93 7.54
C LEU A 33 -7.55 -7.58 6.86
N SER A 34 -7.01 -7.60 5.64
CA SER A 34 -6.83 -6.39 4.86
C SER A 34 -8.17 -5.71 4.52
N GLU A 35 -8.13 -4.43 4.13
CA GLU A 35 -9.33 -3.71 3.64
C GLU A 35 -10.07 -4.49 2.53
N PHE A 36 -9.31 -5.18 1.65
CA PHE A 36 -9.88 -6.01 0.59
C PHE A 36 -10.62 -7.22 1.14
N ALA A 37 -10.04 -7.92 2.13
CA ALA A 37 -10.68 -9.04 2.78
C ALA A 37 -11.94 -8.61 3.55
N LEU A 38 -11.87 -7.47 4.23
CA LEU A 38 -13.00 -6.87 4.93
C LEU A 38 -14.12 -6.47 3.97
N HIS A 39 -13.76 -5.89 2.82
CA HIS A 39 -14.71 -5.50 1.78
C HIS A 39 -15.44 -6.73 1.20
N VAL A 40 -14.71 -7.81 0.90
CA VAL A 40 -15.31 -9.07 0.44
C VAL A 40 -16.27 -9.64 1.49
N ARG A 41 -15.88 -9.65 2.77
CA ARG A 41 -16.77 -10.10 3.85
C ARG A 41 -18.02 -9.24 3.95
N ALA A 42 -17.88 -7.92 3.81
CA ALA A 42 -19.02 -7.00 3.85
C ALA A 42 -20.02 -7.26 2.70
N ILE A 43 -19.52 -7.46 1.47
CA ILE A 43 -20.36 -7.76 0.30
C ILE A 43 -21.11 -9.08 0.47
N LEU A 44 -20.46 -10.09 1.04
CA LEU A 44 -21.03 -11.43 1.22
C LEU A 44 -21.82 -11.60 2.52
N GLY A 45 -21.91 -10.55 3.36
CA GLY A 45 -22.55 -10.64 4.68
C GLY A 45 -21.83 -11.58 5.65
N LEU A 46 -20.52 -11.78 5.48
CA LEU A 46 -19.73 -12.67 6.34
C LEU A 46 -19.32 -11.97 7.64
N PRO A 47 -19.25 -12.71 8.76
CA PRO A 47 -18.92 -12.13 10.06
C PRO A 47 -17.47 -11.64 10.13
N ILE A 48 -17.25 -10.56 10.90
CA ILE A 48 -15.94 -10.01 11.24
C ILE A 48 -15.81 -10.02 12.76
N PRO A 49 -15.48 -11.16 13.38
CA PRO A 49 -15.47 -11.28 14.84
C PRO A 49 -14.30 -10.55 15.49
N ASN A 50 -13.18 -10.43 14.80
CA ASN A 50 -11.98 -9.78 15.29
C ASN A 50 -11.09 -9.33 14.12
N ILE A 51 -10.27 -8.31 14.36
CA ILE A 51 -9.19 -7.88 13.49
C ILE A 51 -7.94 -7.79 14.35
N ALA A 52 -6.95 -8.67 14.11
CA ALA A 52 -5.67 -8.64 14.82
C ALA A 52 -4.74 -7.61 14.16
N PHE A 53 -4.21 -6.70 14.97
CA PHE A 53 -3.25 -5.69 14.54
C PHE A 53 -1.82 -6.17 14.78
N HIS A 54 -0.96 -6.05 13.76
CA HIS A 54 0.42 -6.57 13.77
C HIS A 54 1.46 -5.52 14.19
N GLY A 55 1.07 -4.27 14.37
CA GLY A 55 1.95 -3.19 14.83
C GLY A 55 2.14 -2.06 13.83
N PRO A 56 3.02 -1.09 14.16
CA PRO A 56 3.28 0.07 13.33
C PRO A 56 3.71 -0.32 11.92
N SER A 57 3.08 0.28 10.93
CA SER A 57 3.26 -0.11 9.53
C SER A 57 3.19 1.09 8.61
N ALA A 58 3.88 1.01 7.48
CA ALA A 58 3.85 2.03 6.44
C ALA A 58 3.62 1.42 5.06
N SER A 59 3.01 2.20 4.17
CA SER A 59 2.90 1.89 2.75
C SER A 59 3.47 3.03 1.91
N LYS A 60 4.10 2.70 0.77
CA LYS A 60 4.60 3.68 -0.19
C LYS A 60 4.20 3.26 -1.59
N ALA A 61 3.43 4.12 -2.28
CA ALA A 61 3.05 3.89 -3.66
C ALA A 61 4.26 4.03 -4.59
N VAL A 62 4.37 3.13 -5.57
CA VAL A 62 5.34 3.20 -6.65
C VAL A 62 4.66 3.78 -7.87
N VAL A 63 4.94 5.06 -8.14
CA VAL A 63 4.42 5.79 -9.30
C VAL A 63 5.45 5.77 -10.41
N VAL A 64 5.13 5.12 -11.52
CA VAL A 64 5.94 5.13 -12.74
C VAL A 64 5.50 6.32 -13.60
N ARG A 65 6.48 7.06 -14.13
CA ARG A 65 6.25 8.21 -14.99
C ARG A 65 6.83 7.95 -16.38
N GLY A 66 6.07 8.28 -17.41
CA GLY A 66 6.42 8.10 -18.81
C GLY A 66 5.34 7.35 -19.58
N ASN A 67 5.65 6.89 -20.79
CA ASN A 67 4.76 6.11 -21.63
C ASN A 67 5.42 4.78 -21.99
N SER A 68 4.79 3.68 -21.62
CA SER A 68 5.31 2.33 -21.89
C SER A 68 4.20 1.29 -21.79
N GLU A 69 4.25 0.29 -22.67
CA GLU A 69 3.46 -0.94 -22.60
C GLU A 69 4.26 -2.11 -22.01
N ASN A 70 5.50 -1.84 -21.55
CA ASN A 70 6.39 -2.89 -21.06
C ASN A 70 7.20 -2.41 -19.86
N VAL A 71 6.52 -2.20 -18.74
CA VAL A 71 7.19 -1.81 -17.47
C VAL A 71 7.76 -3.03 -16.77
N SER A 72 9.04 -2.99 -16.43
CA SER A 72 9.69 -4.04 -15.68
C SER A 72 10.27 -3.55 -14.36
N PHE A 73 10.26 -4.43 -13.35
CA PHE A 73 10.77 -4.18 -12.01
C PHE A 73 12.01 -5.04 -11.75
N LYS A 74 13.12 -4.40 -11.40
CA LYS A 74 14.39 -5.07 -11.10
C LYS A 74 14.77 -4.91 -9.63
N ASN A 75 15.72 -5.70 -9.18
CA ASN A 75 16.21 -5.69 -7.79
C ASN A 75 15.13 -6.09 -6.76
N ILE A 76 14.17 -6.90 -7.15
CA ILE A 76 13.11 -7.39 -6.24
C ILE A 76 13.73 -8.17 -5.07
N ASP A 77 14.81 -8.90 -5.30
CA ASP A 77 15.61 -9.59 -4.28
C ASP A 77 16.11 -8.63 -3.20
N LYS A 78 16.64 -7.47 -3.60
CA LYS A 78 17.11 -6.43 -2.68
C LYS A 78 15.97 -5.79 -1.90
N VAL A 79 14.84 -5.54 -2.57
CA VAL A 79 13.63 -5.02 -1.92
C VAL A 79 13.13 -5.99 -0.85
N LEU A 80 13.05 -7.28 -1.17
CA LEU A 80 12.56 -8.32 -0.27
C LEU A 80 13.59 -8.78 0.78
N SER A 81 14.86 -8.35 0.69
CA SER A 81 15.85 -8.59 1.74
C SER A 81 15.65 -7.72 2.99
N ILE A 82 14.82 -6.68 2.88
CA ILE A 82 14.46 -5.83 4.02
C ILE A 82 13.44 -6.58 4.89
N PRO A 83 13.72 -6.80 6.19
CA PRO A 83 12.86 -7.63 7.04
C PRO A 83 11.49 -6.97 7.28
N ASP A 84 10.45 -7.80 7.47
CA ASP A 84 9.07 -7.38 7.68
C ASP A 84 8.50 -6.52 6.54
N SER A 85 8.91 -6.79 5.32
CA SER A 85 8.51 -6.04 4.14
C SER A 85 7.74 -6.89 3.11
N GLN A 86 6.97 -6.23 2.28
CA GLN A 86 6.25 -6.82 1.15
C GLN A 86 6.19 -5.83 -0.02
N ILE A 87 6.13 -6.35 -1.23
CA ILE A 87 5.82 -5.59 -2.44
C ILE A 87 4.59 -6.21 -3.12
N ARG A 88 3.70 -5.37 -3.64
CA ARG A 88 2.61 -5.78 -4.53
C ARG A 88 2.74 -5.04 -5.85
N ILE A 89 3.03 -5.78 -6.91
CA ILE A 89 3.05 -5.28 -8.29
C ILE A 89 1.64 -5.49 -8.87
N PHE A 90 1.05 -4.43 -9.41
CA PHE A 90 -0.38 -4.45 -9.79
C PHE A 90 -0.65 -5.11 -11.15
N GLY A 91 0.38 -5.45 -11.93
CA GLY A 91 0.21 -6.11 -13.23
C GLY A 91 -0.54 -5.27 -14.26
N LYS A 92 -0.50 -3.95 -14.15
CA LYS A 92 -1.16 -3.07 -15.13
C LYS A 92 -0.40 -3.11 -16.46
N PRO A 93 -1.10 -3.16 -17.61
CA PRO A 93 -0.46 -3.44 -18.90
C PRO A 93 0.37 -2.27 -19.45
N GLU A 94 0.06 -1.03 -19.03
CA GLU A 94 0.63 0.17 -19.64
C GLU A 94 0.74 1.33 -18.66
N VAL A 95 1.58 2.30 -18.98
CA VAL A 95 1.67 3.61 -18.31
C VAL A 95 1.53 4.69 -19.38
N HIS A 96 0.65 5.66 -19.11
CA HIS A 96 0.52 6.90 -19.86
C HIS A 96 0.69 8.05 -18.88
N ASP A 97 1.64 8.96 -19.15
CA ASP A 97 2.04 10.07 -18.29
C ASP A 97 2.54 9.59 -16.91
N HIS A 98 1.64 9.13 -16.06
CA HIS A 98 1.99 8.54 -14.77
C HIS A 98 0.95 7.52 -14.30
N ARG A 99 1.41 6.47 -13.63
CA ARG A 99 0.51 5.44 -13.09
C ARG A 99 1.11 4.79 -11.83
N ARG A 100 0.27 4.56 -10.82
CA ARG A 100 0.65 3.70 -9.68
C ARG A 100 0.73 2.26 -10.17
N MET A 101 1.91 1.66 -10.10
CA MET A 101 2.19 0.32 -10.62
C MET A 101 2.47 -0.72 -9.54
N ALA A 102 2.83 -0.25 -8.35
CA ALA A 102 3.07 -1.14 -7.20
C ALA A 102 2.86 -0.38 -5.88
N VAL A 103 2.86 -1.13 -4.78
CA VAL A 103 2.95 -0.61 -3.42
C VAL A 103 4.01 -1.39 -2.63
N LEU A 104 4.82 -0.66 -1.88
CA LEU A 104 5.78 -1.18 -0.91
C LEU A 104 5.15 -1.08 0.47
N LEU A 105 5.33 -2.12 1.28
CA LEU A 105 4.72 -2.25 2.58
C LEU A 105 5.80 -2.70 3.57
N ALA A 106 5.86 -2.09 4.75
CA ALA A 106 6.76 -2.55 5.81
C ALA A 106 6.17 -2.33 7.20
N ARG A 107 6.59 -3.20 8.14
CA ARG A 107 6.36 -3.03 9.58
C ARG A 107 7.66 -2.62 10.25
N GLY A 108 7.53 -1.87 11.34
CA GLY A 108 8.63 -1.49 12.21
C GLY A 108 8.25 -1.60 13.68
N LYS A 109 9.22 -1.44 14.57
CA LYS A 109 8.96 -1.30 16.02
C LYS A 109 8.14 -0.03 16.33
N ASP A 110 8.30 0.99 15.47
CA ASP A 110 7.59 2.25 15.50
C ASP A 110 7.30 2.73 14.05
N ILE A 111 6.57 3.83 13.93
CA ILE A 111 6.16 4.35 12.62
C ILE A 111 7.35 4.91 11.82
N ASP A 112 8.37 5.41 12.49
CA ASP A 112 9.54 5.98 11.82
C ASP A 112 10.40 4.89 11.19
N GLU A 113 10.62 3.76 11.88
CA GLU A 113 11.28 2.59 11.30
C GLU A 113 10.48 2.01 10.12
N ALA A 114 9.14 1.92 10.24
CA ALA A 114 8.31 1.44 9.14
C ALA A 114 8.43 2.34 7.90
N LYS A 115 8.44 3.66 8.08
CA LYS A 115 8.65 4.64 7.00
C LYS A 115 10.05 4.55 6.39
N GLU A 116 11.07 4.39 7.23
CA GLU A 116 12.45 4.22 6.76
C GLU A 116 12.58 2.97 5.87
N LYS A 117 12.02 1.84 6.30
CA LYS A 117 12.03 0.59 5.53
C LYS A 117 11.38 0.75 4.16
N VAL A 118 10.20 1.35 4.05
CA VAL A 118 9.57 1.56 2.73
C VAL A 118 10.36 2.53 1.84
N ASN A 119 11.10 3.48 2.43
CA ASN A 119 12.00 4.34 1.67
C ASN A 119 13.22 3.56 1.16
N GLN A 120 13.86 2.75 2.00
CA GLN A 120 14.95 1.85 1.59
C GLN A 120 14.52 0.90 0.48
N MET A 121 13.31 0.32 0.58
CA MET A 121 12.74 -0.52 -0.48
C MET A 121 12.58 0.26 -1.80
N TYR A 122 12.09 1.50 -1.71
CA TYR A 122 11.88 2.35 -2.88
C TYR A 122 13.20 2.70 -3.58
N ASP A 123 14.24 3.01 -2.79
CA ASP A 123 15.57 3.35 -3.30
C ASP A 123 16.30 2.13 -3.90
N ALA A 124 16.03 0.93 -3.38
CA ALA A 124 16.56 -0.32 -3.92
C ALA A 124 15.86 -0.76 -5.22
N LEU A 125 14.58 -0.41 -5.40
CA LEU A 125 13.79 -0.82 -6.54
C LEU A 125 14.24 -0.07 -7.82
N LYS A 126 14.53 -0.82 -8.89
CA LYS A 126 14.80 -0.24 -10.20
C LYS A 126 13.62 -0.53 -11.13
N ILE A 127 13.15 0.52 -11.82
CA ILE A 127 12.05 0.44 -12.78
C ILE A 127 12.60 0.78 -14.16
N GLU A 128 12.25 -0.05 -15.15
CA GLU A 128 12.58 0.15 -16.56
C GLU A 128 11.26 0.26 -17.33
N ILE A 129 11.16 1.27 -18.21
CA ILE A 129 10.01 1.56 -19.07
C ILE A 129 10.42 1.61 -20.53
#